data_82378a7ea7804ad285529723b6898216
#
_entry.id   82378a7ea7804ad285529723b6898216
#
_cell.length_a   1.000
_cell.length_b   1.000
_cell.length_c   1.000
_cell.angle_alpha   90.00
_cell.angle_beta   90.00
_cell.angle_gamma   90.00
#
_symmetry.space_group_name_H-M   'P 1'
#
loop_
_entity.id
_entity.type
_entity.pdbx_description
1 polymer ?
#
loop_
_entity_poly.entity_id
_entity_poly.type
_entity_poly.pdbx_seq_one_letter_code
_entity_poly.pdbx_strand_id
1 'polypeptide(L)'
;MTSPHAPVLLAEVIEALAPKSGDVVIDATFGAGGYSRAILECGADVVALDRDPTVQPFADAVARDFPDRFQLIRTPFSGLAEAFEESGKAKLDGAVFDIGVSSMQLDQAERGFSFMRDGPLDMRMSANSDHGGETAADIVNTWDHGPLAHIFKLYGDERQSGRVATAILRRRVEQPFTRTLDLAEVVEKALGGRRGAAIHPATRTFQALRIAVNDELGELERGL
;
A
#
# COMPACT_ATOMS: atom_id res chain seq x y z
N MET A 1 -9.16 5.10 -23.00
CA MET A 1 -9.62 4.13 -21.98
C MET A 1 -9.69 4.90 -20.68
N THR A 2 -10.85 4.99 -20.07
CA THR A 2 -10.99 5.64 -18.75
C THR A 2 -10.17 4.86 -17.73
N SER A 3 -9.30 5.53 -16.98
CA SER A 3 -8.59 4.94 -15.85
C SER A 3 -9.63 4.27 -14.93
N PRO A 4 -9.47 3.01 -14.52
CA PRO A 4 -10.48 2.31 -13.73
C PRO A 4 -10.74 2.96 -12.36
N HIS A 5 -9.86 3.84 -11.88
CA HIS A 5 -10.02 4.55 -10.61
C HIS A 5 -9.48 5.97 -10.73
N ALA A 6 -10.31 6.95 -10.37
CA ALA A 6 -9.85 8.32 -10.16
C ALA A 6 -9.04 8.36 -8.85
N PRO A 7 -7.83 8.95 -8.84
CA PRO A 7 -7.06 9.16 -7.61
C PRO A 7 -7.85 9.99 -6.59
N VAL A 8 -7.59 9.74 -5.31
CA VAL A 8 -8.22 10.50 -4.21
C VAL A 8 -7.74 11.94 -4.27
N LEU A 9 -8.66 12.92 -4.19
CA LEU A 9 -8.34 14.35 -4.17
C LEU A 9 -7.44 14.81 -5.34
N LEU A 10 -7.58 14.20 -6.53
CA LEU A 10 -6.72 14.51 -7.68
C LEU A 10 -6.68 16.01 -8.01
N ALA A 11 -7.83 16.68 -8.01
CA ALA A 11 -7.92 18.10 -8.35
C ALA A 11 -7.18 18.97 -7.31
N GLU A 12 -7.37 18.67 -6.03
CA GLU A 12 -6.73 19.37 -4.92
C GLU A 12 -5.21 19.15 -4.89
N VAL A 13 -4.75 17.94 -5.23
CA VAL A 13 -3.31 17.64 -5.33
C VAL A 13 -2.69 18.41 -6.49
N ILE A 14 -3.31 18.45 -7.67
CA ILE A 14 -2.82 19.22 -8.81
C ILE A 14 -2.84 20.72 -8.52
N GLU A 15 -3.87 21.23 -7.86
CA GLU A 15 -3.93 22.63 -7.43
C GLU A 15 -2.79 22.98 -6.45
N ALA A 16 -2.53 22.11 -5.45
CA ALA A 16 -1.48 22.33 -4.46
C ALA A 16 -0.06 22.23 -5.06
N LEU A 17 0.19 21.23 -5.92
CA LEU A 17 1.47 21.08 -6.61
C LEU A 17 1.69 22.19 -7.65
N ALA A 18 0.62 22.67 -8.29
CA ALA A 18 0.63 23.67 -9.37
C ALA A 18 1.72 23.39 -10.42
N PRO A 19 1.81 22.17 -10.97
CA PRO A 19 2.91 21.77 -11.85
C PRO A 19 2.89 22.55 -13.16
N LYS A 20 4.07 22.90 -13.68
CA LYS A 20 4.26 23.71 -14.88
C LYS A 20 5.19 23.03 -15.84
N SER A 21 5.19 23.49 -17.10
CA SER A 21 6.14 23.02 -18.10
C SER A 21 7.58 23.27 -17.65
N GLY A 22 8.38 22.21 -17.67
CA GLY A 22 9.78 22.19 -17.24
C GLY A 22 9.99 21.92 -15.75
N ASP A 23 8.93 21.76 -14.95
CA ASP A 23 9.04 21.23 -13.60
C ASP A 23 9.29 19.72 -13.62
N VAL A 24 9.92 19.20 -12.58
CA VAL A 24 10.13 17.77 -12.36
C VAL A 24 9.42 17.39 -11.05
N VAL A 25 8.49 16.46 -11.12
CA VAL A 25 7.71 16.00 -9.98
C VAL A 25 7.93 14.51 -9.76
N ILE A 26 8.10 14.09 -8.50
CA ILE A 26 8.07 12.68 -8.11
C ILE A 26 6.64 12.28 -7.76
N ASP A 27 6.15 11.21 -8.41
CA ASP A 27 4.99 10.45 -7.97
C ASP A 27 5.49 9.20 -7.22
N ALA A 28 5.55 9.29 -5.89
CA ALA A 28 6.12 8.24 -5.05
C ALA A 28 5.21 7.00 -4.89
N THR A 29 4.00 7.05 -5.47
CA THR A 29 2.95 6.03 -5.36
C THR A 29 2.21 5.86 -6.67
N PHE A 30 2.93 5.44 -7.71
CA PHE A 30 2.44 5.44 -9.09
C PHE A 30 1.10 4.72 -9.28
N GLY A 31 0.94 3.50 -8.73
CA GLY A 31 -0.27 2.71 -8.85
C GLY A 31 -0.74 2.52 -10.29
N ALA A 32 -1.92 3.06 -10.65
CA ALA A 32 -2.43 3.06 -12.01
C ALA A 32 -2.04 4.32 -12.82
N GLY A 33 -1.21 5.19 -12.27
CA GLY A 33 -0.66 6.37 -12.95
C GLY A 33 -1.58 7.58 -13.02
N GLY A 34 -2.56 7.67 -12.14
CA GLY A 34 -3.54 8.76 -12.19
C GLY A 34 -2.94 10.14 -11.90
N TYR A 35 -2.14 10.28 -10.82
CA TYR A 35 -1.42 11.53 -10.53
C TYR A 35 -0.36 11.81 -11.59
N SER A 36 0.44 10.80 -11.96
CA SER A 36 1.47 10.93 -13.00
C SER A 36 0.89 11.49 -14.30
N ARG A 37 -0.25 10.96 -14.80
CA ARG A 37 -0.90 11.47 -16.01
C ARG A 37 -1.33 12.93 -15.87
N ALA A 38 -2.00 13.28 -14.79
CA ALA A 38 -2.47 14.65 -14.56
C ALA A 38 -1.31 15.65 -14.47
N ILE A 39 -0.19 15.30 -13.84
CA ILE A 39 1.01 16.12 -13.76
C ILE A 39 1.65 16.28 -15.15
N LEU A 40 1.77 15.19 -15.92
CA LEU A 40 2.29 15.19 -17.29
C LEU A 40 1.43 16.04 -18.25
N GLU A 41 0.10 16.02 -18.10
CA GLU A 41 -0.83 16.86 -18.87
C GLU A 41 -0.65 18.36 -18.60
N CYS A 42 -0.18 18.74 -17.39
CA CYS A 42 0.22 20.11 -17.07
C CYS A 42 1.56 20.53 -17.71
N GLY A 43 2.28 19.61 -18.35
CA GLY A 43 3.54 19.87 -19.04
C GLY A 43 4.80 19.60 -18.23
N ALA A 44 4.68 19.15 -16.98
CA ALA A 44 5.80 18.76 -16.14
C ALA A 44 6.35 17.37 -16.54
N ASP A 45 7.57 17.07 -16.13
CA ASP A 45 8.16 15.75 -16.19
C ASP A 45 7.85 14.98 -14.91
N VAL A 46 7.71 13.66 -14.99
CA VAL A 46 7.41 12.78 -13.84
C VAL A 46 8.44 11.68 -13.70
N VAL A 47 9.00 11.56 -12.52
CA VAL A 47 9.71 10.38 -12.04
C VAL A 47 8.77 9.63 -11.10
N ALA A 48 8.26 8.50 -11.55
CA ALA A 48 7.30 7.71 -10.78
C ALA A 48 8.01 6.58 -10.01
N LEU A 49 7.58 6.34 -8.79
CA LEU A 49 8.08 5.23 -7.97
C LEU A 49 6.93 4.28 -7.65
N ASP A 50 7.19 3.00 -7.69
CA ASP A 50 6.32 1.97 -7.12
C ASP A 50 7.12 0.71 -6.83
N ARG A 51 6.80 0.04 -5.73
CA ARG A 51 7.42 -1.25 -5.37
C ARG A 51 6.67 -2.44 -5.96
N ASP A 52 5.42 -2.25 -6.40
CA ASP A 52 4.55 -3.30 -6.92
C ASP A 52 4.87 -3.59 -8.39
N PRO A 53 5.31 -4.80 -8.76
CA PRO A 53 5.61 -5.13 -10.16
C PRO A 53 4.37 -5.11 -11.06
N THR A 54 3.17 -5.21 -10.50
CA THR A 54 1.91 -5.25 -11.28
C THR A 54 1.54 -3.92 -11.90
N VAL A 55 2.23 -2.83 -11.53
CA VAL A 55 2.02 -1.49 -12.13
C VAL A 55 2.63 -1.34 -13.52
N GLN A 56 3.55 -2.24 -13.94
CA GLN A 56 4.30 -2.11 -15.18
C GLN A 56 3.44 -1.87 -16.45
N PRO A 57 2.31 -2.58 -16.67
CA PRO A 57 1.48 -2.33 -17.86
C PRO A 57 0.90 -0.91 -17.92
N PHE A 58 0.64 -0.30 -16.75
CA PHE A 58 0.15 1.08 -16.66
C PHE A 58 1.28 2.07 -16.95
N ALA A 59 2.48 1.80 -16.44
CA ALA A 59 3.66 2.61 -16.72
C ALA A 59 4.02 2.59 -18.20
N ASP A 60 3.97 1.43 -18.85
CA ASP A 60 4.21 1.30 -20.28
C ASP A 60 3.19 2.11 -21.12
N ALA A 61 1.96 2.21 -20.64
CA ALA A 61 0.94 3.03 -21.28
C ALA A 61 1.22 4.53 -21.10
N VAL A 62 1.63 4.97 -19.90
CA VAL A 62 2.01 6.36 -19.66
C VAL A 62 3.25 6.73 -20.45
N ALA A 63 4.28 5.89 -20.49
CA ALA A 63 5.52 6.13 -21.25
C ALA A 63 5.27 6.28 -22.76
N ARG A 64 4.32 5.54 -23.31
CA ARG A 64 3.93 5.70 -24.74
C ARG A 64 3.26 7.03 -25.04
N ASP A 65 2.40 7.48 -24.10
CA ASP A 65 1.65 8.73 -24.27
C ASP A 65 2.53 9.97 -24.01
N PHE A 66 3.56 9.84 -23.17
CA PHE A 66 4.46 10.91 -22.76
C PHE A 66 5.94 10.50 -22.87
N PRO A 67 6.42 10.23 -24.09
CA PRO A 67 7.81 9.85 -24.30
C PRO A 67 8.74 10.96 -23.79
N ASP A 68 9.88 10.57 -23.21
CA ASP A 68 10.94 11.44 -22.66
C ASP A 68 10.56 12.28 -21.42
N ARG A 69 9.29 12.28 -21.01
CA ARG A 69 8.82 13.02 -19.83
C ARG A 69 8.38 12.15 -18.66
N PHE A 70 8.33 10.84 -18.85
CA PHE A 70 7.92 9.89 -17.83
C PHE A 70 8.96 8.78 -17.66
N GLN A 71 9.30 8.47 -16.40
CA GLN A 71 10.13 7.34 -16.05
C GLN A 71 9.55 6.65 -14.81
N LEU A 72 9.42 5.32 -14.85
CA LEU A 72 9.10 4.51 -13.67
C LEU A 72 10.37 3.87 -13.12
N ILE A 73 10.63 4.02 -11.83
CA ILE A 73 11.70 3.34 -11.10
C ILE A 73 11.07 2.47 -10.02
N ARG A 74 11.36 1.17 -10.05
CA ARG A 74 10.79 0.22 -9.10
C ARG A 74 11.56 0.22 -7.78
N THR A 75 11.08 1.03 -6.84
CA THR A 75 11.67 1.18 -5.51
C THR A 75 10.59 1.56 -4.49
N PRO A 76 10.78 1.28 -3.19
CA PRO A 76 9.97 1.87 -2.13
C PRO A 76 10.30 3.36 -1.94
N PHE A 77 9.53 4.04 -1.08
CA PHE A 77 9.73 5.48 -0.78
C PHE A 77 11.13 5.81 -0.27
N SER A 78 11.72 4.91 0.52
CA SER A 78 13.08 5.08 1.06
C SER A 78 14.16 5.22 -0.03
N GLY A 79 13.89 4.72 -1.24
CA GLY A 79 14.79 4.85 -2.39
C GLY A 79 14.54 6.10 -3.25
N LEU A 80 13.82 7.10 -2.73
CA LEU A 80 13.46 8.31 -3.49
C LEU A 80 14.68 9.09 -3.96
N ALA A 81 15.67 9.28 -3.09
CA ALA A 81 16.86 10.05 -3.41
C ALA A 81 17.69 9.39 -4.53
N GLU A 82 17.95 8.09 -4.37
CA GLU A 82 18.69 7.30 -5.37
C GLU A 82 17.93 7.23 -6.70
N ALA A 83 16.60 7.07 -6.64
CA ALA A 83 15.76 7.08 -7.86
C ALA A 83 15.79 8.44 -8.56
N PHE A 84 15.80 9.54 -7.81
CA PHE A 84 15.94 10.85 -8.39
C PHE A 84 17.30 11.04 -9.07
N GLU A 85 18.39 10.60 -8.44
CA GLU A 85 19.73 10.60 -9.04
C GLU A 85 19.79 9.73 -10.31
N GLU A 86 19.21 8.52 -10.28
CA GLU A 86 19.14 7.61 -11.44
C GLU A 86 18.38 8.24 -12.61
N SER A 87 17.35 9.04 -12.33
CA SER A 87 16.56 9.71 -13.36
C SER A 87 17.35 10.70 -14.22
N GLY A 88 18.51 11.15 -13.75
CA GLY A 88 19.34 12.15 -14.41
C GLY A 88 18.75 13.55 -14.44
N LYS A 89 17.65 13.81 -13.73
CA LYS A 89 17.02 15.14 -13.66
C LYS A 89 17.84 16.07 -12.75
N ALA A 90 17.93 17.35 -13.12
CA ALA A 90 18.80 18.32 -12.45
C ALA A 90 18.17 18.97 -11.21
N LYS A 91 16.83 18.98 -11.11
CA LYS A 91 16.08 19.59 -10.00
C LYS A 91 14.80 18.83 -9.72
N LEU A 92 14.32 18.92 -8.50
CA LEU A 92 13.02 18.43 -8.06
C LEU A 92 12.15 19.61 -7.63
N ASP A 93 10.97 19.77 -8.22
CA ASP A 93 10.07 20.88 -7.96
C ASP A 93 8.91 20.47 -7.04
N GLY A 94 8.59 19.18 -6.94
CA GLY A 94 7.54 18.67 -6.05
C GLY A 94 7.53 17.16 -5.95
N ALA A 95 6.84 16.66 -4.94
CA ALA A 95 6.60 15.23 -4.76
C ALA A 95 5.16 14.99 -4.26
N VAL A 96 4.56 13.89 -4.72
CA VAL A 96 3.25 13.42 -4.23
C VAL A 96 3.38 12.01 -3.66
N PHE A 97 2.72 11.80 -2.51
CA PHE A 97 2.63 10.52 -1.81
C PHE A 97 1.16 10.22 -1.54
N ASP A 98 0.61 9.19 -2.18
CA ASP A 98 -0.73 8.64 -1.88
C ASP A 98 -0.57 7.31 -1.14
N ILE A 99 -0.40 7.40 0.18
CA ILE A 99 0.00 6.27 1.01
C ILE A 99 -1.19 5.35 1.25
N GLY A 100 -1.00 4.07 0.97
CA GLY A 100 -2.00 3.07 1.23
C GLY A 100 -1.96 1.92 0.23
N VAL A 101 -3.08 1.20 0.14
CA VAL A 101 -3.27 0.08 -0.78
C VAL A 101 -3.99 0.55 -2.02
N SER A 102 -3.52 0.14 -3.19
CA SER A 102 -4.19 0.41 -4.45
C SER A 102 -5.47 -0.44 -4.60
N SER A 103 -6.43 0.06 -5.38
CA SER A 103 -7.63 -0.73 -5.72
C SER A 103 -7.26 -2.04 -6.40
N MET A 104 -6.21 -2.06 -7.22
CA MET A 104 -5.71 -3.27 -7.89
C MET A 104 -5.28 -4.34 -6.89
N GLN A 105 -4.61 -3.95 -5.79
CA GLN A 105 -4.20 -4.86 -4.73
C GLN A 105 -5.40 -5.40 -3.95
N LEU A 106 -6.44 -4.59 -3.72
CA LEU A 106 -7.67 -5.02 -3.03
C LEU A 106 -8.53 -5.96 -3.88
N ASP A 107 -8.53 -5.79 -5.21
CA ASP A 107 -9.33 -6.59 -6.13
C ASP A 107 -8.72 -7.98 -6.40
N GLN A 108 -7.42 -8.15 -6.16
CA GLN A 108 -6.69 -9.41 -6.35
C GLN A 108 -6.67 -10.22 -5.04
N ALA A 109 -7.57 -11.20 -4.93
CA ALA A 109 -7.69 -12.04 -3.73
C ALA A 109 -6.36 -12.74 -3.37
N GLU A 110 -5.57 -13.13 -4.38
CA GLU A 110 -4.26 -13.78 -4.24
C GLU A 110 -3.20 -12.91 -3.58
N ARG A 111 -3.41 -11.59 -3.48
CA ARG A 111 -2.52 -10.66 -2.78
C ARG A 111 -2.76 -10.59 -1.27
N GLY A 112 -3.92 -11.03 -0.80
CA GLY A 112 -4.26 -11.12 0.62
C GLY A 112 -4.58 -9.80 1.34
N PHE A 113 -4.73 -8.68 0.64
CA PHE A 113 -5.05 -7.37 1.24
C PHE A 113 -6.51 -7.26 1.70
N SER A 114 -7.40 -8.06 1.12
CA SER A 114 -8.83 -8.02 1.38
C SER A 114 -9.33 -9.36 1.92
N PHE A 115 -10.34 -9.30 2.77
CA PHE A 115 -11.12 -10.46 3.21
C PHE A 115 -12.53 -10.51 2.58
N MET A 116 -12.80 -9.67 1.59
CA MET A 116 -14.06 -9.74 0.82
C MET A 116 -14.10 -10.98 -0.07
N ARG A 117 -12.95 -11.46 -0.49
CA ARG A 117 -12.72 -12.74 -1.15
C ARG A 117 -11.59 -13.43 -0.42
N ASP A 118 -11.69 -14.76 -0.28
CA ASP A 118 -10.68 -15.53 0.41
C ASP A 118 -9.41 -15.67 -0.43
N GLY A 119 -8.26 -15.40 0.17
CA GLY A 119 -6.95 -15.47 -0.45
C GLY A 119 -5.86 -15.87 0.53
N PRO A 120 -4.61 -16.10 0.06
CA PRO A 120 -3.46 -16.28 0.93
C PRO A 120 -3.30 -15.06 1.85
N LEU A 121 -2.89 -15.28 3.08
CA LEU A 121 -2.65 -14.20 4.05
C LEU A 121 -1.23 -13.63 3.85
N ASP A 122 -0.99 -12.96 2.70
CA ASP A 122 0.32 -12.44 2.31
C ASP A 122 0.50 -10.95 2.67
N MET A 123 -0.20 -10.05 2.01
CA MET A 123 -0.20 -8.59 2.16
C MET A 123 1.11 -7.88 1.76
N ARG A 124 2.08 -8.52 1.12
CA ARG A 124 3.29 -7.84 0.62
C ARG A 124 2.99 -7.06 -0.66
N MET A 125 3.30 -5.75 -0.69
CA MET A 125 3.11 -4.90 -1.86
C MET A 125 4.10 -5.23 -2.98
N SER A 126 5.32 -5.64 -2.64
CA SER A 126 6.35 -6.03 -3.61
C SER A 126 6.05 -7.36 -4.35
N ALA A 127 4.91 -7.99 -4.11
CA ALA A 127 4.57 -9.33 -4.60
C ALA A 127 5.70 -10.36 -4.26
N ASN A 128 5.71 -11.53 -4.85
CA ASN A 128 6.70 -12.59 -4.58
C ASN A 128 8.13 -12.26 -5.06
N SER A 129 8.46 -10.99 -5.22
CA SER A 129 9.76 -10.58 -5.71
C SER A 129 10.82 -10.61 -4.59
N ASP A 130 12.06 -10.65 -4.99
CA ASP A 130 13.34 -10.93 -4.37
C ASP A 130 13.68 -10.21 -3.03
N HIS A 131 12.77 -9.49 -2.44
CA HIS A 131 13.01 -8.72 -1.21
C HIS A 131 12.46 -9.37 0.07
N GLY A 132 12.12 -10.65 0.05
CA GLY A 132 11.88 -11.55 1.17
C GLY A 132 11.49 -10.90 2.50
N GLY A 133 10.29 -10.29 2.61
CA GLY A 133 9.77 -9.80 3.89
C GLY A 133 8.79 -10.80 4.51
N GLU A 134 8.50 -10.65 5.81
CA GLU A 134 7.45 -11.40 6.49
C GLU A 134 6.10 -11.14 5.83
N THR A 135 5.31 -12.19 5.66
CA THR A 135 3.91 -12.11 5.25
C THR A 135 3.02 -11.78 6.47
N ALA A 136 1.78 -11.39 6.22
CA ALA A 136 0.81 -11.26 7.30
C ALA A 136 0.57 -12.61 8.02
N ALA A 137 0.68 -13.73 7.30
CA ALA A 137 0.63 -15.07 7.91
C ALA A 137 1.81 -15.29 8.86
N ASP A 138 3.03 -14.90 8.48
CA ASP A 138 4.19 -15.04 9.37
C ASP A 138 3.99 -14.22 10.64
N ILE A 139 3.58 -12.97 10.52
CA ILE A 139 3.32 -12.07 11.66
C ILE A 139 2.31 -12.69 12.64
N VAL A 140 1.13 -13.11 12.17
CA VAL A 140 0.09 -13.63 13.07
C VAL A 140 0.44 -15.01 13.65
N ASN A 141 1.26 -15.80 12.95
CA ASN A 141 1.63 -17.12 13.41
C ASN A 141 2.88 -17.15 14.32
N THR A 142 3.76 -16.14 14.25
CA THR A 142 5.04 -16.17 14.98
C THR A 142 5.17 -15.11 16.07
N TRP A 143 4.60 -13.91 15.87
CA TRP A 143 4.78 -12.83 16.83
C TRP A 143 4.08 -13.09 18.15
N ASP A 144 4.67 -12.56 19.23
CA ASP A 144 4.10 -12.62 20.57
C ASP A 144 2.92 -11.67 20.75
N HIS A 145 2.17 -11.89 21.84
CA HIS A 145 0.99 -11.08 22.16
C HIS A 145 1.25 -9.57 22.19
N GLY A 146 2.36 -9.17 22.84
CA GLY A 146 2.71 -7.75 23.01
C GLY A 146 2.89 -7.02 21.68
N PRO A 147 3.80 -7.47 20.82
CA PRO A 147 3.99 -6.93 19.47
C PRO A 147 2.71 -6.91 18.63
N LEU A 148 1.92 -8.00 18.59
CA LEU A 148 0.66 -8.04 17.86
C LEU A 148 -0.34 -6.98 18.37
N ALA A 149 -0.56 -6.93 19.70
CA ALA A 149 -1.46 -5.95 20.28
C ALA A 149 -0.99 -4.51 20.03
N HIS A 150 0.33 -4.30 19.98
CA HIS A 150 0.93 -2.99 19.71
C HIS A 150 0.59 -2.52 18.30
N ILE A 151 0.84 -3.32 17.26
CA ILE A 151 0.54 -2.92 15.87
C ILE A 151 -0.96 -2.73 15.66
N PHE A 152 -1.81 -3.59 16.21
CA PHE A 152 -3.27 -3.43 16.09
C PHE A 152 -3.77 -2.14 16.73
N LYS A 153 -3.17 -1.72 17.83
CA LYS A 153 -3.49 -0.46 18.50
C LYS A 153 -2.95 0.75 17.72
N LEU A 154 -1.67 0.70 17.33
CA LEU A 154 -0.95 1.84 16.75
C LEU A 154 -1.36 2.07 15.29
N TYR A 155 -1.36 1.02 14.47
CA TYR A 155 -1.59 1.11 13.03
C TYR A 155 -3.06 0.92 12.64
N GLY A 156 -3.83 0.20 13.46
CA GLY A 156 -5.24 -0.08 13.20
C GLY A 156 -6.21 0.78 14.02
N ASP A 157 -5.74 1.55 14.98
CA ASP A 157 -6.60 2.21 15.99
C ASP A 157 -7.61 1.23 16.62
N GLU A 158 -7.18 -0.03 16.85
CA GLU A 158 -8.05 -1.05 17.43
C GLU A 158 -8.04 -0.97 18.97
N ARG A 159 -9.15 -0.50 19.54
CA ARG A 159 -9.27 -0.30 20.99
C ARG A 159 -9.21 -1.60 21.79
N GLN A 160 -9.62 -2.71 21.18
CA GLN A 160 -9.61 -4.05 21.77
C GLN A 160 -8.42 -4.89 21.28
N SER A 161 -7.31 -4.25 20.92
CA SER A 161 -6.11 -4.86 20.32
C SER A 161 -5.58 -6.09 21.08
N GLY A 162 -5.52 -6.02 22.43
CA GLY A 162 -5.12 -7.15 23.26
C GLY A 162 -6.07 -8.33 23.19
N ARG A 163 -7.39 -8.08 23.04
CA ARG A 163 -8.39 -9.14 22.87
C ARG A 163 -8.25 -9.82 21.50
N VAL A 164 -7.99 -9.06 20.46
CA VAL A 164 -7.70 -9.59 19.11
C VAL A 164 -6.43 -10.44 19.13
N ALA A 165 -5.34 -9.91 19.68
CA ALA A 165 -4.08 -10.64 19.81
C ALA A 165 -4.26 -11.96 20.60
N THR A 166 -4.98 -11.94 21.72
CA THR A 166 -5.29 -13.15 22.51
C THR A 166 -6.05 -14.19 21.69
N ALA A 167 -7.03 -13.76 20.87
CA ALA A 167 -7.82 -14.67 20.04
C ALA A 167 -6.96 -15.32 18.95
N ILE A 168 -6.09 -14.53 18.31
CA ILE A 168 -5.13 -15.03 17.30
C ILE A 168 -4.19 -16.05 17.93
N LEU A 169 -3.56 -15.74 19.07
CA LEU A 169 -2.64 -16.67 19.74
C LEU A 169 -3.30 -17.99 20.13
N ARG A 170 -4.54 -17.96 20.60
CA ARG A 170 -5.30 -19.18 20.94
C ARG A 170 -5.57 -20.02 19.68
N ARG A 171 -6.05 -19.39 18.61
CA ARG A 171 -6.46 -20.10 17.40
C ARG A 171 -5.25 -20.71 16.65
N ARG A 172 -4.10 -20.00 16.57
CA ARG A 172 -2.92 -20.48 15.84
C ARG A 172 -2.29 -21.76 16.41
N VAL A 173 -2.50 -22.02 17.70
CA VAL A 173 -2.03 -23.28 18.35
C VAL A 173 -2.76 -24.50 17.80
N GLU A 174 -4.03 -24.35 17.43
CA GLU A 174 -4.83 -25.42 16.84
C GLU A 174 -4.46 -25.62 15.37
N GLN A 175 -4.33 -24.54 14.62
CA GLN A 175 -3.99 -24.53 13.20
C GLN A 175 -3.42 -23.15 12.82
N PRO A 176 -2.24 -23.07 12.17
CA PRO A 176 -1.71 -21.82 11.66
C PRO A 176 -2.65 -21.11 10.68
N PHE A 177 -2.64 -19.79 10.68
CA PHE A 177 -3.36 -18.99 9.71
C PHE A 177 -2.66 -19.01 8.36
N THR A 178 -3.41 -19.28 7.30
CA THR A 178 -2.91 -19.25 5.92
C THR A 178 -3.83 -18.45 4.98
N ARG A 179 -5.06 -18.15 5.45
CA ARG A 179 -6.11 -17.55 4.62
C ARG A 179 -6.72 -16.31 5.26
N THR A 180 -7.14 -15.37 4.42
CA THR A 180 -7.69 -14.09 4.86
C THR A 180 -9.02 -14.24 5.59
N LEU A 181 -9.93 -15.08 5.11
CA LEU A 181 -11.23 -15.27 5.75
C LEU A 181 -11.11 -15.93 7.13
N ASP A 182 -10.21 -16.90 7.31
CA ASP A 182 -10.00 -17.54 8.62
C ASP A 182 -9.58 -16.50 9.67
N LEU A 183 -8.62 -15.61 9.34
CA LEU A 183 -8.24 -14.53 10.24
C LEU A 183 -9.39 -13.55 10.49
N ALA A 184 -10.12 -13.15 9.44
CA ALA A 184 -11.22 -12.19 9.57
C ALA A 184 -12.33 -12.72 10.48
N GLU A 185 -12.68 -14.00 10.38
CA GLU A 185 -13.67 -14.65 11.26
C GLU A 185 -13.23 -14.69 12.73
N VAL A 186 -11.97 -15.00 12.99
CA VAL A 186 -11.42 -15.04 14.34
C VAL A 186 -11.48 -13.64 14.98
N VAL A 187 -11.08 -12.60 14.21
CA VAL A 187 -11.13 -11.22 14.67
C VAL A 187 -12.58 -10.77 14.92
N GLU A 188 -13.49 -11.06 13.98
CA GLU A 188 -14.92 -10.71 14.12
C GLU A 188 -15.52 -11.35 15.39
N LYS A 189 -15.29 -12.63 15.61
CA LYS A 189 -15.75 -13.34 16.81
C LYS A 189 -15.16 -12.73 18.09
N ALA A 190 -13.85 -12.42 18.07
CA ALA A 190 -13.18 -11.79 19.19
C ALA A 190 -13.79 -10.43 19.56
N LEU A 191 -14.22 -9.64 18.58
CA LEU A 191 -14.83 -8.32 18.77
C LEU A 191 -16.34 -8.37 19.02
N GLY A 192 -16.94 -9.56 19.06
CA GLY A 192 -18.35 -9.77 19.39
C GLY A 192 -19.30 -9.68 18.18
N GLY A 193 -18.80 -9.91 16.98
CA GLY A 193 -19.57 -9.91 15.73
C GLY A 193 -19.82 -8.51 15.16
N ARG A 194 -20.46 -8.44 14.00
CA ARG A 194 -20.70 -7.18 13.27
C ARG A 194 -21.64 -6.21 13.97
N ARG A 195 -22.63 -6.69 14.72
CA ARG A 195 -23.61 -5.89 15.50
C ARG A 195 -24.11 -4.62 14.82
N GLY A 196 -24.31 -4.63 13.50
CA GLY A 196 -24.75 -3.48 12.71
C GLY A 196 -23.68 -2.42 12.45
N ALA A 197 -22.39 -2.70 12.71
CA ALA A 197 -21.29 -1.79 12.40
C ALA A 197 -21.18 -1.55 10.88
N ALA A 198 -21.04 -0.28 10.49
CA ALA A 198 -20.87 0.12 9.09
C ALA A 198 -19.58 -0.44 8.48
N ILE A 199 -18.53 -0.63 9.30
CA ILE A 199 -17.22 -1.15 8.91
C ILE A 199 -17.05 -2.55 9.53
N HIS A 200 -16.52 -3.47 8.75
CA HIS A 200 -16.28 -4.83 9.23
C HIS A 200 -15.26 -4.83 10.39
N PRO A 201 -15.50 -5.59 11.48
CA PRO A 201 -14.61 -5.60 12.64
C PRO A 201 -13.13 -5.90 12.31
N ALA A 202 -12.85 -6.77 11.33
CA ALA A 202 -11.49 -7.11 10.93
C ALA A 202 -10.76 -6.00 10.15
N THR A 203 -11.45 -4.96 9.65
CA THR A 203 -10.82 -3.92 8.81
C THR A 203 -9.60 -3.30 9.47
N ARG A 204 -9.68 -2.93 10.75
CA ARG A 204 -8.58 -2.32 11.50
C ARG A 204 -7.39 -3.27 11.68
N THR A 205 -7.66 -4.54 11.93
CA THR A 205 -6.62 -5.56 12.05
C THR A 205 -5.90 -5.78 10.72
N PHE A 206 -6.63 -5.84 9.61
CA PHE A 206 -6.06 -5.97 8.27
C PHE A 206 -5.23 -4.74 7.86
N GLN A 207 -5.72 -3.54 8.17
CA GLN A 207 -4.95 -2.29 7.99
C GLN A 207 -3.64 -2.33 8.79
N ALA A 208 -3.69 -2.73 10.04
CA ALA A 208 -2.50 -2.80 10.89
C ALA A 208 -1.47 -3.81 10.38
N LEU A 209 -1.92 -4.99 9.95
CA LEU A 209 -1.04 -6.00 9.35
C LEU A 209 -0.41 -5.50 8.05
N ARG A 210 -1.19 -4.87 7.18
CA ARG A 210 -0.68 -4.31 5.93
C ARG A 210 0.43 -3.29 6.18
N ILE A 211 0.19 -2.34 7.09
CA ILE A 211 1.19 -1.32 7.45
C ILE A 211 2.45 -1.97 8.04
N ALA A 212 2.29 -2.99 8.89
CA ALA A 212 3.43 -3.69 9.50
C ALA A 212 4.23 -4.51 8.47
N VAL A 213 3.56 -5.30 7.62
CA VAL A 213 4.18 -6.13 6.57
C VAL A 213 5.02 -5.28 5.61
N ASN A 214 4.53 -4.09 5.29
CA ASN A 214 5.14 -3.23 4.27
C ASN A 214 6.00 -2.10 4.86
N ASP A 215 6.09 -2.02 6.18
CA ASP A 215 6.79 -0.93 6.89
C ASP A 215 6.40 0.47 6.37
N GLU A 216 5.11 0.66 6.05
CA GLU A 216 4.63 1.84 5.31
C GLU A 216 5.04 3.17 5.96
N LEU A 217 4.99 3.26 7.29
CA LEU A 217 5.36 4.48 8.02
C LEU A 217 6.86 4.68 8.10
N GLY A 218 7.64 3.59 8.29
CA GLY A 218 9.10 3.66 8.26
C GLY A 218 9.64 4.00 6.87
N GLU A 219 9.02 3.46 5.82
CA GLU A 219 9.34 3.83 4.43
C GLU A 219 9.09 5.32 4.18
N LEU A 220 7.96 5.86 4.66
CA LEU A 220 7.67 7.29 4.53
C LEU A 220 8.68 8.16 5.28
N GLU A 221 9.01 7.79 6.54
CA GLU A 221 9.99 8.53 7.35
C GLU A 221 11.36 8.59 6.67
N ARG A 222 11.77 7.50 6.02
CA ARG A 222 13.06 7.43 5.29
C ARG A 222 13.02 8.13 3.92
N GLY A 223 11.83 8.27 3.32
CA GLY A 223 11.65 8.92 2.02
C GLY A 223 11.46 10.44 2.09
N LEU A 224 11.21 10.99 3.29
CA LEU A 224 11.04 12.44 3.54
C LEU A 224 12.34 13.06 4.05
#